data_c53698aa7876c132af9d44d389bb95c1
#
_entry.id   c53698aa7876c132af9d44d389bb95c1
#
_cell.length_a   1.000
_cell.length_b   1.000
_cell.length_c   1.000
_cell.angle_alpha   90.00
_cell.angle_beta   90.00
_cell.angle_gamma   90.00
#
_symmetry.space_group_name_H-M   'P 1'
#
loop_
_entity.id
_entity.type
_entity.pdbx_description
1 polymer ?
#
loop_
_entity_poly.entity_id
_entity_poly.type
_entity_poly.pdbx_seq_one_letter_code
_entity_poly.pdbx_strand_id
1 'polypeptide(L)'
;MIMKILLGLAAIIAVFLIVAVTRPADFRVERSAALPASPAALFEHVNNHRKFAVWNPFLKLDPNVRNTYSGPESGVGAVCSWEGNRHVGAGSCTIIESKPGELVRCRMDWKRPMEGTSTVDFTFKPEGDKTVVT
;
A
#
# COMPACT_ATOMS: atom_id res chain seq x y z
N MET A 1 46.38 -2.82 24.75
CA MET A 1 45.00 -2.58 25.26
C MET A 1 44.14 -1.85 24.24
N ILE A 2 44.56 -0.71 23.71
CA ILE A 2 43.84 0.06 22.69
C ILE A 2 43.62 -0.75 21.41
N MET A 3 44.62 -1.50 20.97
CA MET A 3 44.54 -2.37 19.77
C MET A 3 43.42 -3.42 19.88
N LYS A 4 43.24 -4.03 21.05
CA LYS A 4 42.20 -5.03 21.29
C LYS A 4 40.80 -4.39 21.28
N ILE A 5 40.67 -3.17 21.78
CA ILE A 5 39.42 -2.39 21.77
C ILE A 5 39.05 -2.02 20.34
N LEU A 6 40.01 -1.57 19.55
CA LEU A 6 39.82 -1.22 18.15
C LEU A 6 39.39 -2.44 17.28
N LEU A 7 40.04 -3.58 17.53
CA LEU A 7 39.67 -4.83 16.86
C LEU A 7 38.25 -5.30 17.25
N GLY A 8 37.89 -5.17 18.50
CA GLY A 8 36.52 -5.49 18.97
C GLY A 8 35.47 -4.57 18.33
N LEU A 9 35.75 -3.28 18.26
CA LEU A 9 34.87 -2.31 17.66
C LEU A 9 34.72 -2.56 16.15
N ALA A 10 35.81 -2.84 15.46
CA ALA A 10 35.81 -3.19 14.03
C ALA A 10 34.98 -4.44 13.76
N ALA A 11 35.08 -5.46 14.61
CA ALA A 11 34.29 -6.68 14.50
C ALA A 11 32.79 -6.41 14.69
N ILE A 12 32.40 -5.57 15.65
CA ILE A 12 31.01 -5.18 15.88
C ILE A 12 30.46 -4.43 14.67
N ILE A 13 31.20 -3.49 14.12
CA ILE A 13 30.79 -2.73 12.92
C ILE A 13 30.65 -3.67 11.73
N ALA A 14 31.58 -4.60 11.53
CA ALA A 14 31.51 -5.58 10.45
C ALA A 14 30.26 -6.47 10.55
N VAL A 15 29.94 -6.96 11.73
CA VAL A 15 28.73 -7.76 11.99
C VAL A 15 27.48 -6.94 11.72
N PHE A 16 27.44 -5.71 12.19
CA PHE A 16 26.31 -4.80 11.95
C PHE A 16 26.08 -4.56 10.44
N LEU A 17 27.14 -4.30 9.68
CA LEU A 17 27.06 -4.10 8.24
C LEU A 17 26.60 -5.37 7.52
N ILE A 18 27.07 -6.54 7.90
CA ILE A 18 26.64 -7.81 7.34
C ILE A 18 25.15 -8.03 7.59
N VAL A 19 24.68 -7.82 8.81
CA VAL A 19 23.27 -7.94 9.17
C VAL A 19 22.42 -6.93 8.39
N ALA A 20 22.88 -5.68 8.24
CA ALA A 20 22.16 -4.66 7.49
C ALA A 20 22.02 -5.02 6.00
N VAL A 21 23.08 -5.54 5.39
CA VAL A 21 23.08 -5.92 3.95
C VAL A 21 22.26 -7.19 3.70
N THR A 22 22.24 -8.13 4.65
CA THR A 22 21.51 -9.40 4.50
C THR A 22 20.02 -9.30 4.86
N ARG A 23 19.60 -8.18 5.48
CA ARG A 23 18.18 -7.99 5.75
C ARG A 23 17.42 -7.67 4.45
N PRO A 24 16.22 -8.26 4.26
CA PRO A 24 15.38 -7.90 3.12
C PRO A 24 15.09 -6.40 3.14
N ALA A 25 15.22 -5.75 1.99
CA ALA A 25 14.85 -4.35 1.83
C ALA A 25 13.33 -4.15 1.87
N ASP A 26 12.57 -5.23 1.71
CA ASP A 26 11.12 -5.21 1.72
C ASP A 26 10.59 -5.20 3.15
N PHE A 27 9.61 -4.34 3.39
CA PHE A 27 8.83 -4.38 4.62
C PHE A 27 7.35 -4.46 4.29
N ARG A 28 6.58 -5.08 5.19
CA ARG A 28 5.14 -5.25 5.05
C ARG A 28 4.43 -4.63 6.23
N VAL A 29 3.41 -3.83 5.94
CA VAL A 29 2.48 -3.29 6.94
C VAL A 29 1.12 -3.90 6.69
N GLU A 30 0.48 -4.41 7.73
CA GLU A 30 -0.81 -5.07 7.65
C GLU A 30 -1.77 -4.46 8.66
N ARG A 31 -3.02 -4.22 8.23
CA ARG A 31 -4.10 -3.70 9.06
C ARG A 31 -5.38 -4.42 8.69
N SER A 32 -6.21 -4.69 9.67
CA SER A 32 -7.48 -5.39 9.47
C SER A 32 -8.62 -4.68 10.20
N ALA A 33 -9.80 -4.74 9.62
CA ALA A 33 -11.03 -4.25 10.23
C ALA A 33 -12.19 -5.19 9.92
N ALA A 34 -13.06 -5.43 10.90
CA ALA A 34 -14.30 -6.16 10.70
C ALA A 34 -15.42 -5.15 10.41
N LEU A 35 -16.10 -5.31 9.30
CA LEU A 35 -17.14 -4.40 8.83
C LEU A 35 -18.47 -5.13 8.67
N PRO A 36 -19.60 -4.48 9.04
CA PRO A 36 -20.94 -5.11 8.98
C PRO A 36 -21.52 -5.08 7.56
N ALA A 37 -20.81 -5.67 6.60
CA ALA A 37 -21.22 -5.74 5.22
C ALA A 37 -20.73 -7.04 4.58
N SER A 38 -21.32 -7.43 3.46
CA SER A 38 -20.88 -8.63 2.72
C SER A 38 -19.55 -8.40 2.02
N PRO A 39 -18.76 -9.48 1.77
CA PRO A 39 -17.55 -9.36 0.97
C PRO A 39 -17.78 -8.74 -0.41
N ALA A 40 -18.88 -9.08 -1.08
CA ALA A 40 -19.21 -8.53 -2.39
C ALA A 40 -19.44 -7.02 -2.36
N ALA A 41 -20.16 -6.52 -1.35
CA ALA A 41 -20.43 -5.09 -1.20
C ALA A 41 -19.15 -4.30 -0.94
N LEU A 42 -18.29 -4.80 -0.04
CA LEU A 42 -17.02 -4.16 0.29
C LEU A 42 -16.02 -4.22 -0.86
N PHE A 43 -16.01 -5.34 -1.59
CA PHE A 43 -15.18 -5.52 -2.77
C PHE A 43 -15.43 -4.44 -3.83
N GLU A 44 -16.70 -4.11 -4.11
CA GLU A 44 -17.03 -3.05 -5.07
C GLU A 44 -16.43 -1.69 -4.71
N HIS A 45 -16.36 -1.35 -3.43
CA HIS A 45 -15.79 -0.09 -2.97
C HIS A 45 -14.26 -0.02 -3.08
N VAL A 46 -13.60 -1.14 -3.27
CA VAL A 46 -12.15 -1.21 -3.46
C VAL A 46 -11.79 -1.46 -4.93
N ASN A 47 -12.58 -2.26 -5.62
CA ASN A 47 -12.36 -2.64 -7.03
C ASN A 47 -12.67 -1.52 -8.03
N ASN A 48 -13.22 -0.42 -7.57
CA ASN A 48 -13.54 0.76 -8.36
C ASN A 48 -12.94 2.00 -7.71
N HIS A 49 -12.00 2.64 -8.38
CA HIS A 49 -11.29 3.79 -7.82
C HIS A 49 -12.19 4.98 -7.49
N ARG A 50 -13.26 5.20 -8.25
CA ARG A 50 -14.21 6.27 -7.95
C ARG A 50 -15.01 6.01 -6.69
N LYS A 51 -15.40 4.78 -6.47
CA LYS A 51 -16.06 4.34 -5.22
C LYS A 51 -15.10 4.37 -4.05
N PHE A 52 -13.86 3.97 -4.26
CA PHE A 52 -12.80 4.06 -3.26
C PHE A 52 -12.56 5.50 -2.81
N ALA A 53 -12.59 6.45 -3.73
CA ALA A 53 -12.38 7.86 -3.45
C ALA A 53 -13.42 8.44 -2.46
N VAL A 54 -14.61 7.88 -2.40
CA VAL A 54 -15.69 8.33 -1.50
C VAL A 54 -15.30 8.21 -0.02
N TRP A 55 -14.53 7.18 0.32
CA TRP A 55 -14.15 6.92 1.71
C TRP A 55 -12.63 7.01 1.98
N ASN A 56 -11.83 7.31 0.97
CA ASN A 56 -10.37 7.39 1.10
C ASN A 56 -9.97 8.56 2.03
N PRO A 57 -9.35 8.26 3.19
CA PRO A 57 -8.99 9.31 4.15
C PRO A 57 -7.89 10.25 3.66
N PHE A 58 -7.07 9.82 2.72
CA PHE A 58 -5.99 10.66 2.17
C PHE A 58 -6.52 11.86 1.38
N LEU A 59 -7.72 11.77 0.82
CA LEU A 59 -8.34 12.90 0.12
C LEU A 59 -8.70 14.07 1.06
N LYS A 60 -8.81 13.79 2.35
CA LYS A 60 -9.05 14.82 3.37
C LYS A 60 -7.78 15.64 3.69
N LEU A 61 -6.60 15.10 3.40
CA LEU A 61 -5.33 15.77 3.63
C LEU A 61 -5.04 16.86 2.58
N ASP A 62 -5.68 16.77 1.43
CA ASP A 62 -5.63 17.78 0.38
C ASP A 62 -6.98 17.88 -0.31
N PRO A 63 -7.82 18.86 0.05
CA PRO A 63 -9.11 19.08 -0.61
C PRO A 63 -9.01 19.42 -2.10
N ASN A 64 -7.84 19.85 -2.55
CA ASN A 64 -7.57 20.25 -3.94
C ASN A 64 -6.81 19.18 -4.74
N VAL A 65 -6.67 17.97 -4.18
CA VAL A 65 -5.99 16.86 -4.88
C VAL A 65 -6.68 16.58 -6.21
N ARG A 66 -5.88 16.41 -7.25
CA ARG A 66 -6.37 16.07 -8.59
C ARG A 66 -6.29 14.57 -8.80
N ASN A 67 -7.43 13.95 -9.03
CA ASN A 67 -7.54 12.54 -9.39
C ASN A 67 -7.91 12.43 -10.86
N THR A 68 -7.19 11.60 -11.58
CA THR A 68 -7.46 11.25 -12.98
C THR A 68 -7.67 9.74 -13.07
N TYR A 69 -8.72 9.35 -13.76
CA TYR A 69 -9.09 7.93 -13.91
C TYR A 69 -8.90 7.52 -15.36
N SER A 70 -8.32 6.34 -15.57
CA SER A 70 -8.11 5.77 -16.89
C SER A 70 -8.28 4.24 -16.87
N GLY A 71 -8.35 3.64 -18.04
CA GLY A 71 -8.64 2.22 -18.19
C GLY A 71 -10.11 1.90 -17.91
N PRO A 72 -10.43 0.62 -17.61
CA PRO A 72 -11.79 0.22 -17.28
C PRO A 72 -12.27 0.89 -16.00
N GLU A 73 -13.58 0.98 -15.83
CA GLU A 73 -14.21 1.60 -14.65
C GLU A 73 -13.85 0.85 -13.35
N SER A 74 -13.69 -0.46 -13.43
CA SER A 74 -13.36 -1.34 -12.30
C SER A 74 -12.55 -2.53 -12.76
N GLY A 75 -11.95 -3.24 -11.80
CA GLY A 75 -11.18 -4.45 -12.06
C GLY A 75 -9.79 -4.20 -12.64
N VAL A 76 -9.18 -5.27 -13.14
CA VAL A 76 -7.80 -5.25 -13.67
C VAL A 76 -7.64 -4.23 -14.79
N GLY A 77 -6.62 -3.40 -14.68
CA GLY A 77 -6.31 -2.34 -15.63
C GLY A 77 -6.87 -0.97 -15.27
N ALA A 78 -7.77 -0.89 -14.28
CA ALA A 78 -8.27 0.39 -13.78
C ALA A 78 -7.15 1.18 -13.11
N VAL A 79 -6.98 2.44 -13.47
CA VAL A 79 -5.91 3.32 -12.99
C VAL A 79 -6.51 4.58 -12.38
N CYS A 80 -6.02 4.94 -11.20
CA CYS A 80 -6.23 6.24 -10.58
C CYS A 80 -4.88 6.93 -10.42
N SER A 81 -4.71 8.07 -11.05
CA SER A 81 -3.53 8.93 -10.88
C SER A 81 -3.90 10.11 -10.01
N TRP A 82 -3.04 10.48 -9.07
CA TRP A 82 -3.28 11.63 -8.22
C TRP A 82 -2.08 12.57 -8.21
N GLU A 83 -2.39 13.83 -8.01
CA GLU A 83 -1.39 14.87 -7.82
C GLU A 83 -1.92 15.86 -6.77
N GLY A 84 -1.21 15.99 -5.69
CA GLY A 84 -1.61 16.80 -4.56
C GLY A 84 -0.44 17.53 -3.89
N ASN A 85 -0.71 18.00 -2.68
CA ASN A 85 0.28 18.69 -1.87
C ASN A 85 1.33 17.70 -1.30
N ARG A 86 2.25 18.19 -0.47
CA ARG A 86 3.31 17.38 0.15
C ARG A 86 2.79 16.27 1.07
N HIS A 87 1.54 16.36 1.56
CA HIS A 87 0.96 15.35 2.45
C HIS A 87 0.47 14.11 1.68
N VAL A 88 -0.02 14.30 0.47
CA VAL A 88 -0.53 13.21 -0.37
C VAL A 88 0.42 12.83 -1.50
N GLY A 89 1.33 13.73 -1.89
CA GLY A 89 2.29 13.48 -2.96
C GLY A 89 1.64 13.33 -4.33
N ALA A 90 2.26 12.55 -5.19
CA ALA A 90 1.77 12.22 -6.52
C ALA A 90 2.14 10.80 -6.88
N GLY A 91 1.30 10.15 -7.69
CA GLY A 91 1.53 8.80 -8.16
C GLY A 91 0.33 8.23 -8.88
N SER A 92 0.33 6.92 -9.06
CA SER A 92 -0.78 6.18 -9.65
C SER A 92 -1.01 4.86 -8.93
N CYS A 93 -2.26 4.41 -8.96
CA CYS A 93 -2.68 3.11 -8.44
C CYS A 93 -3.35 2.34 -9.57
N THR A 94 -2.79 1.18 -9.90
CA THR A 94 -3.31 0.30 -10.94
C THR A 94 -3.76 -1.01 -10.32
N ILE A 95 -4.99 -1.42 -10.60
CA ILE A 95 -5.48 -2.74 -10.20
C ILE A 95 -4.84 -3.78 -11.12
N ILE A 96 -4.04 -4.68 -10.55
CA ILE A 96 -3.31 -5.72 -11.29
C ILE A 96 -3.89 -7.11 -11.11
N GLU A 97 -4.65 -7.32 -10.04
CA GLU A 97 -5.37 -8.57 -9.78
C GLU A 97 -6.69 -8.27 -9.08
N SER A 98 -7.74 -8.93 -9.50
CA SER A 98 -9.10 -8.75 -8.96
C SER A 98 -9.82 -10.09 -8.95
N LYS A 99 -10.15 -10.55 -7.75
CA LYS A 99 -10.94 -11.76 -7.51
C LYS A 99 -12.21 -11.37 -6.75
N PRO A 100 -13.39 -11.44 -7.37
CA PRO A 100 -14.63 -10.98 -6.77
C PRO A 100 -14.86 -11.51 -5.35
N GLY A 101 -15.05 -10.58 -4.40
CA GLY A 101 -15.28 -10.90 -2.99
C GLY A 101 -14.09 -11.49 -2.23
N GLU A 102 -12.92 -11.58 -2.83
CA GLU A 102 -11.73 -12.21 -2.23
C GLU A 102 -10.52 -11.28 -2.16
N LEU A 103 -10.13 -10.70 -3.29
CA LEU A 103 -8.86 -9.96 -3.41
C LEU A 103 -8.93 -8.83 -4.42
N VAL A 104 -8.39 -7.69 -4.05
CA VAL A 104 -7.98 -6.64 -4.99
C VAL A 104 -6.50 -6.34 -4.72
N ARG A 105 -5.67 -6.52 -5.74
CA ARG A 105 -4.24 -6.18 -5.68
C ARG A 105 -3.96 -4.99 -6.55
N CYS A 106 -3.30 -4.00 -5.98
CA CYS A 106 -2.94 -2.76 -6.66
C CYS A 106 -1.44 -2.57 -6.68
N ARG A 107 -0.92 -2.09 -7.80
CA ARG A 107 0.43 -1.57 -7.89
C ARG A 107 0.37 -0.06 -7.70
N MET A 108 1.14 0.43 -6.74
CA MET A 108 1.30 1.86 -6.48
C MET A 108 2.62 2.33 -7.08
N ASP A 109 2.55 3.25 -8.02
CA ASP A 109 3.72 3.89 -8.61
C ASP A 109 3.82 5.31 -8.07
N TRP A 110 4.81 5.57 -7.23
CA TRP A 110 5.02 6.84 -6.54
C TRP A 110 5.92 7.76 -7.36
N LYS A 111 5.53 9.01 -7.50
CA LYS A 111 6.34 10.06 -8.15
C LYS A 111 6.92 11.04 -7.13
N ARG A 112 6.15 11.38 -6.10
CA ARG A 112 6.53 12.27 -5.02
C ARG A 112 6.02 11.74 -3.68
N PRO A 113 6.73 11.95 -2.57
CA PRO A 113 7.98 12.71 -2.43
C PRO A 113 9.21 12.00 -2.99
N MET A 114 9.14 10.69 -3.25
CA MET A 114 10.20 9.88 -3.85
C MET A 114 9.60 8.90 -4.87
N GLU A 115 10.33 8.66 -5.94
CA GLU A 115 9.97 7.62 -6.90
C GLU A 115 10.11 6.24 -6.28
N GLY A 116 9.18 5.36 -6.59
CA GLY A 116 9.18 4.00 -6.11
C GLY A 116 7.91 3.25 -6.49
N THR A 117 7.92 1.95 -6.24
CA THR A 117 6.79 1.07 -6.51
C THR A 117 6.49 0.24 -5.28
N SER A 118 5.22 0.11 -4.95
CA SER A 118 4.75 -0.76 -3.89
C SER A 118 3.49 -1.51 -4.32
N THR A 119 3.19 -2.60 -3.62
CA THR A 119 2.00 -3.40 -3.85
C THR A 119 1.09 -3.31 -2.63
N VAL A 120 -0.20 -3.14 -2.86
CA VAL A 120 -1.22 -3.10 -1.83
C VAL A 120 -2.25 -4.18 -2.13
N ASP A 121 -2.49 -5.04 -1.15
CA ASP A 121 -3.50 -6.09 -1.23
C ASP A 121 -4.66 -5.78 -0.29
N PHE A 122 -5.88 -5.88 -0.80
CA PHE A 122 -7.09 -5.88 -0.01
C PHE A 122 -7.72 -7.27 -0.09
N THR A 123 -7.85 -7.93 1.04
CA THR A 123 -8.50 -9.24 1.14
C THR A 123 -9.80 -9.13 1.93
N PHE A 124 -10.78 -9.95 1.57
CA PHE A 124 -12.13 -9.91 2.11
C PHE A 124 -12.47 -11.30 2.63
N LYS A 125 -12.59 -11.46 3.93
CA LYS A 125 -12.89 -12.74 4.55
C LYS A 125 -14.20 -12.67 5.31
N PRO A 126 -15.21 -13.46 4.92
CA PRO A 126 -16.46 -13.51 5.69
C PRO A 126 -16.23 -14.09 7.07
N GLU A 127 -16.84 -13.48 8.08
CA GLU A 127 -16.78 -13.92 9.47
C GLU A 127 -18.13 -13.65 10.13
N GLY A 128 -19.00 -14.68 10.14
CA GLY A 128 -20.38 -14.53 10.57
C GLY A 128 -21.16 -13.57 9.66
N ASP A 129 -21.76 -12.55 10.25
CA ASP A 129 -22.50 -11.47 9.56
C ASP A 129 -21.61 -10.27 9.18
N LYS A 130 -20.29 -10.40 9.43
CA LYS A 130 -19.29 -9.36 9.13
C LYS A 130 -18.29 -9.86 8.10
N THR A 131 -17.52 -8.92 7.57
CA THR A 131 -16.38 -9.22 6.69
C THR A 131 -15.13 -8.59 7.28
N VAL A 132 -14.08 -9.37 7.41
CA VAL A 132 -12.75 -8.87 7.79
C VAL A 132 -12.02 -8.43 6.53
N VAL A 133 -11.75 -7.14 6.44
CA VAL A 133 -10.94 -6.54 5.38
C VAL A 133 -9.53 -6.34 5.91
N THR A 134 -8.57 -6.92 5.22
CA THR A 134 -7.15 -6.82 5.58
C THR A 134 -6.38 -6.15 4.48
#